data_19281b92f2ee4be6f2593ff7dcfedddf
#
_entry.id   19281b92f2ee4be6f2593ff7dcfedddf
#
_cell.length_a   1.000
_cell.length_b   1.000
_cell.length_c   1.000
_cell.angle_alpha   90.00
_cell.angle_beta   90.00
_cell.angle_gamma   90.00
#
_symmetry.space_group_name_H-M   'P 1'
#
loop_
_entity.id
_entity.type
_entity.pdbx_description
1 polymer ?
#
loop_
_entity_poly.entity_id
_entity_poly.type
_entity_poly.pdbx_seq_one_letter_code
_entity_poly.pdbx_strand_id
1 'polypeptide(L)'
;YTSLSIQSAFQTRNIDASCEALGLDKYYEGKASAPVIPSVFAAYKKGDWTISGFFGITGGGGKASFDDGLSMFDAMVIGGLLQQGIPGKAYTLNSYMDGKQYIYSVQLGLTYKITDWLSAFAGGRMNYFTGGYKGALNASAAVDLPLPTGGAIPVGTELIGIDLDCSQTGWGFTPVIGLDAKFGKLTIGAKYEFKANLNIENNTKINSLRMIGAPESELEDYKHGVNTPNDIPAMLSVAAAYEFLPVLRASVEYHFYDDKNAGMAGGKQKFLTKGTNEYLAGIEWDVIKRLTLSGGVQFTDYGLSDDYQSDTSFSCDSYSLGVGAKLQLSERADLNVGYMWTNYEDYTKTGQNYQGTNLPGTNVYSRTNKVFGLSIDYRF
;
A
#
# COMPACT_ATOMS: atom_id res chain seq x y z
N TYR A 1 -26.20 -17.02 -1.15
CA TYR A 1 -25.57 -16.07 -0.25
C TYR A 1 -24.96 -14.91 -1.04
N THR A 2 -25.18 -13.68 -0.56
CA THR A 2 -24.53 -12.48 -1.10
C THR A 2 -24.11 -11.59 0.06
N SER A 3 -22.96 -10.97 -0.04
CA SER A 3 -22.45 -9.95 0.88
C SER A 3 -22.11 -8.69 0.11
N LEU A 4 -22.61 -7.55 0.59
CA LEU A 4 -22.25 -6.22 0.09
C LEU A 4 -21.53 -5.50 1.21
N SER A 5 -20.32 -5.01 0.93
CA SER A 5 -19.56 -4.27 1.94
C SER A 5 -18.98 -2.97 1.42
N ILE A 6 -18.76 -2.06 2.35
CA ILE A 6 -18.07 -0.80 2.15
C ILE A 6 -17.07 -0.62 3.29
N GLN A 7 -15.88 -0.17 2.95
CA GLN A 7 -14.85 0.19 3.92
C GLN A 7 -14.36 1.61 3.67
N SER A 8 -13.85 2.24 4.72
CA SER A 8 -13.15 3.52 4.65
C SER A 8 -11.82 3.36 5.37
N ALA A 9 -10.73 3.75 4.71
CA ALA A 9 -9.38 3.67 5.25
C ALA A 9 -8.73 5.06 5.28
N PHE A 10 -8.08 5.38 6.40
CA PHE A 10 -7.36 6.63 6.63
C PHE A 10 -5.98 6.32 7.20
N GLN A 11 -4.96 6.87 6.56
CA GLN A 11 -3.56 6.62 6.92
C GLN A 11 -2.80 7.95 6.97
N THR A 12 -1.79 8.00 7.84
CA THR A 12 -0.69 8.95 7.72
C THR A 12 0.58 8.22 7.30
N ARG A 13 1.44 8.91 6.57
CA ARG A 13 2.76 8.43 6.14
C ARG A 13 3.73 9.58 6.32
N ASN A 14 4.54 9.50 7.36
CA ASN A 14 5.37 10.63 7.76
C ASN A 14 6.84 10.28 7.60
N ILE A 15 7.65 11.31 7.31
CA ILE A 15 9.09 11.21 7.17
C ILE A 15 9.70 12.36 8.01
N ASP A 16 10.44 12.00 9.03
CA ASP A 16 11.27 12.94 9.80
C ASP A 16 12.69 12.87 9.25
N ALA A 17 13.10 13.92 8.56
CA ALA A 17 14.30 13.95 7.72
C ALA A 17 15.35 14.89 8.28
N SER A 18 16.57 14.39 8.46
CA SER A 18 17.70 15.16 8.97
C SER A 18 18.96 14.92 8.15
N CYS A 19 19.54 16.00 7.62
CA CYS A 19 20.86 16.02 6.99
C CYS A 19 21.54 17.39 7.29
N GLU A 20 22.36 17.43 8.33
CA GLU A 20 23.00 18.66 8.82
C GLU A 20 23.82 19.36 7.74
N ALA A 21 24.56 18.61 6.94
CA ALA A 21 25.40 19.16 5.87
C ALA A 21 24.61 19.85 4.76
N LEU A 22 23.33 19.50 4.57
CA LEU A 22 22.40 20.19 3.66
C LEU A 22 21.59 21.28 4.38
N GLY A 23 21.67 21.39 5.71
CA GLY A 23 20.78 22.24 6.50
C GLY A 23 19.32 21.74 6.45
N LEU A 24 19.11 20.47 6.19
CA LEU A 24 17.79 19.83 6.14
C LEU A 24 17.46 19.24 7.51
N ASP A 25 16.40 19.75 8.11
CA ASP A 25 15.77 19.26 9.34
C ASP A 25 14.28 19.54 9.21
N LYS A 26 13.52 18.56 8.68
CA LYS A 26 12.14 18.79 8.25
C LYS A 26 11.28 17.55 8.38
N TYR A 27 10.07 17.75 8.88
CA TYR A 27 9.03 16.75 8.97
C TYR A 27 8.08 16.86 7.78
N TYR A 28 7.89 15.76 7.06
CA TYR A 28 6.98 15.64 5.91
C TYR A 28 5.78 14.81 6.31
N GLU A 29 4.60 15.40 6.25
CA GLU A 29 3.35 14.70 6.55
C GLU A 29 2.64 14.26 5.26
N GLY A 30 2.49 12.96 5.09
CA GLY A 30 1.67 12.38 4.03
C GLY A 30 0.32 11.94 4.56
N LYS A 31 -0.77 12.38 3.92
CA LYS A 31 -2.14 11.97 4.23
C LYS A 31 -2.65 11.05 3.14
N ALA A 32 -2.97 9.80 3.50
CA ALA A 32 -3.54 8.85 2.56
C ALA A 32 -4.96 8.48 2.97
N SER A 33 -5.88 8.44 2.00
CA SER A 33 -7.27 8.06 2.25
C SER A 33 -7.87 7.27 1.09
N ALA A 34 -8.69 6.30 1.46
CA ALA A 34 -9.60 5.61 0.58
C ALA A 34 -10.98 5.62 1.25
N PRO A 35 -11.77 6.70 1.06
CA PRO A 35 -13.02 6.91 1.81
C PRO A 35 -14.11 5.92 1.45
N VAL A 36 -14.03 5.28 0.29
CA VAL A 36 -15.00 4.30 -0.20
C VAL A 36 -14.27 3.15 -0.88
N ILE A 37 -14.27 1.98 -0.23
CA ILE A 37 -13.73 0.72 -0.73
C ILE A 37 -14.89 -0.28 -0.80
N PRO A 38 -15.60 -0.38 -1.93
CA PRO A 38 -16.73 -1.29 -2.07
C PRO A 38 -16.24 -2.70 -2.35
N SER A 39 -16.99 -3.71 -1.87
CA SER A 39 -16.85 -5.08 -2.36
C SER A 39 -18.17 -5.82 -2.37
N VAL A 40 -18.25 -6.81 -3.27
CA VAL A 40 -19.37 -7.72 -3.44
C VAL A 40 -18.85 -9.14 -3.44
N PHE A 41 -19.47 -9.98 -2.65
CA PHE A 41 -19.25 -11.43 -2.70
C PHE A 41 -20.58 -12.14 -2.93
N ALA A 42 -20.58 -13.19 -3.75
CA ALA A 42 -21.74 -14.05 -3.96
C ALA A 42 -21.32 -15.51 -4.03
N ALA A 43 -22.16 -16.40 -3.50
CA ALA A 43 -21.97 -17.84 -3.61
C ALA A 43 -23.31 -18.57 -3.82
N TYR A 44 -23.30 -19.54 -4.72
CA TYR A 44 -24.45 -20.40 -5.00
C TYR A 44 -24.04 -21.87 -4.91
N LYS A 45 -24.71 -22.61 -4.03
CA LYS A 45 -24.46 -24.03 -3.79
C LYS A 45 -25.54 -24.88 -4.47
N LYS A 46 -25.11 -25.91 -5.21
CA LYS A 46 -25.96 -26.91 -5.79
C LYS A 46 -25.33 -28.29 -5.63
N GLY A 47 -25.91 -29.14 -4.77
CA GLY A 47 -25.32 -30.42 -4.40
C GLY A 47 -23.95 -30.26 -3.75
N ASP A 48 -22.95 -30.94 -4.27
CA ASP A 48 -21.58 -30.91 -3.79
C ASP A 48 -20.75 -29.75 -4.39
N TRP A 49 -21.33 -29.00 -5.32
CA TRP A 49 -20.68 -27.86 -5.98
C TRP A 49 -21.12 -26.51 -5.41
N THR A 50 -20.18 -25.62 -5.27
CA THR A 50 -20.44 -24.20 -4.97
C THR A 50 -19.68 -23.34 -5.96
N ILE A 51 -20.39 -22.52 -6.72
CA ILE A 51 -19.77 -21.42 -7.48
C ILE A 51 -19.74 -20.17 -6.61
N SER A 52 -18.59 -19.46 -6.62
CA SER A 52 -18.45 -18.20 -5.90
C SER A 52 -17.81 -17.14 -6.76
N GLY A 53 -18.16 -15.90 -6.49
CA GLY A 53 -17.61 -14.71 -7.14
C GLY A 53 -17.36 -13.60 -6.15
N PHE A 54 -16.35 -12.80 -6.45
CA PHE A 54 -15.97 -11.62 -5.71
C PHE A 54 -15.64 -10.49 -6.67
N PHE A 55 -16.05 -9.28 -6.31
CA PHE A 55 -15.59 -8.03 -6.92
C PHE A 55 -15.22 -7.06 -5.81
N GLY A 56 -14.08 -6.38 -5.94
CA GLY A 56 -13.66 -5.39 -4.95
C GLY A 56 -12.30 -4.78 -5.24
N ILE A 57 -11.85 -3.93 -4.34
CA ILE A 57 -10.51 -3.36 -4.34
C ILE A 57 -9.66 -4.23 -3.42
N THR A 58 -8.65 -4.92 -3.99
CA THR A 58 -7.79 -5.89 -3.27
C THR A 58 -6.41 -5.33 -2.92
N GLY A 59 -6.08 -4.16 -3.41
CA GLY A 59 -4.78 -3.54 -3.15
C GLY A 59 -4.73 -2.07 -3.52
N GLY A 60 -3.60 -1.45 -3.19
CA GLY A 60 -3.38 -0.02 -3.34
C GLY A 60 -3.63 0.75 -2.04
N GLY A 61 -3.04 1.93 -1.93
CA GLY A 61 -3.09 2.78 -0.74
C GLY A 61 -4.14 3.89 -0.79
N GLY A 62 -5.03 3.89 -1.78
CA GLY A 62 -5.90 5.04 -2.02
C GLY A 62 -5.16 6.23 -2.65
N LYS A 63 -5.55 7.44 -2.27
CA LYS A 63 -4.83 8.67 -2.64
C LYS A 63 -3.97 9.11 -1.44
N ALA A 64 -2.68 9.34 -1.67
CA ALA A 64 -1.75 9.93 -0.72
C ALA A 64 -1.32 11.31 -1.22
N SER A 65 -1.30 12.32 -0.33
CA SER A 65 -0.85 13.69 -0.63
C SER A 65 0.22 14.10 0.37
N PHE A 66 1.31 14.69 -0.16
CA PHE A 66 2.39 15.32 0.58
C PHE A 66 2.44 16.78 0.12
N ASP A 67 1.83 17.65 0.91
CA ASP A 67 1.66 19.08 0.55
C ASP A 67 2.99 19.86 0.61
N ASP A 68 3.95 19.36 1.39
CA ASP A 68 5.29 19.94 1.55
C ASP A 68 6.39 19.12 0.83
N GLY A 69 5.99 18.27 -0.12
CA GLY A 69 6.88 17.40 -0.90
C GLY A 69 7.46 16.21 -0.11
N LEU A 70 8.65 15.79 -0.49
CA LEU A 70 9.36 14.64 0.08
C LEU A 70 10.83 14.98 0.33
N SER A 71 11.43 14.33 1.34
CA SER A 71 12.83 14.57 1.71
C SER A 71 13.82 14.31 0.58
N MET A 72 13.52 13.30 -0.27
CA MET A 72 14.35 12.98 -1.43
C MET A 72 14.39 14.12 -2.46
N PHE A 73 13.28 14.85 -2.64
CA PHE A 73 13.21 15.96 -3.57
C PHE A 73 13.97 17.17 -3.03
N ASP A 74 13.74 17.52 -1.77
CA ASP A 74 14.43 18.62 -1.11
C ASP A 74 15.95 18.36 -1.07
N ALA A 75 16.38 17.15 -0.69
CA ALA A 75 17.80 16.78 -0.65
C ALA A 75 18.47 16.85 -2.03
N MET A 76 17.80 16.36 -3.08
CA MET A 76 18.30 16.40 -4.45
C MET A 76 18.54 17.85 -4.92
N VAL A 77 17.57 18.71 -4.69
CA VAL A 77 17.66 20.14 -5.10
C VAL A 77 18.69 20.89 -4.28
N ILE A 78 18.64 20.77 -2.95
CA ILE A 78 19.60 21.43 -2.04
C ILE A 78 21.02 20.96 -2.36
N GLY A 79 21.24 19.66 -2.52
CA GLY A 79 22.54 19.09 -2.87
C GLY A 79 23.04 19.55 -4.22
N GLY A 80 22.18 19.59 -5.24
CA GLY A 80 22.53 20.06 -6.59
C GLY A 80 22.89 21.55 -6.64
N LEU A 81 22.11 22.40 -5.95
CA LEU A 81 22.38 23.83 -5.88
C LEU A 81 23.64 24.13 -5.05
N LEU A 82 23.85 23.38 -3.96
CA LEU A 82 25.06 23.52 -3.13
C LEU A 82 26.34 23.19 -3.92
N GLN A 83 26.31 22.15 -4.76
CA GLN A 83 27.44 21.81 -5.65
C GLN A 83 27.72 22.91 -6.68
N GLN A 84 26.74 23.73 -7.05
CA GLN A 84 26.88 24.90 -7.90
C GLN A 84 27.31 26.18 -7.13
N GLY A 85 27.53 26.05 -5.82
CA GLY A 85 27.92 27.16 -4.95
C GLY A 85 26.75 28.06 -4.54
N ILE A 86 25.50 27.62 -4.69
CA ILE A 86 24.29 28.36 -4.31
C ILE A 86 23.86 27.89 -2.92
N PRO A 87 24.02 28.73 -1.85
CA PRO A 87 23.67 28.30 -0.50
C PRO A 87 22.15 28.31 -0.26
N GLY A 88 21.67 27.53 0.72
CA GLY A 88 20.26 27.31 0.97
C GLY A 88 19.41 28.56 1.30
N LYS A 89 20.05 29.65 1.77
CA LYS A 89 19.36 30.94 2.00
C LYS A 89 19.18 31.80 0.74
N ALA A 90 19.77 31.37 -0.37
CA ALA A 90 19.78 32.13 -1.62
C ALA A 90 18.63 31.78 -2.55
N TYR A 91 17.80 30.77 -2.20
CA TYR A 91 16.63 30.35 -2.96
C TYR A 91 15.46 29.98 -2.03
N THR A 92 14.26 29.96 -2.61
CA THR A 92 13.06 29.34 -2.02
C THR A 92 12.81 28.01 -2.70
N LEU A 93 12.37 27.00 -1.95
CA LEU A 93 12.02 25.69 -2.46
C LEU A 93 10.59 25.36 -2.06
N ASN A 94 9.76 25.03 -3.05
CA ASN A 94 8.40 24.58 -2.87
C ASN A 94 8.21 23.28 -3.63
N SER A 95 7.57 22.30 -3.00
CA SER A 95 7.25 21.04 -3.66
C SER A 95 5.96 20.46 -3.09
N TYR A 96 5.26 19.67 -3.91
CA TYR A 96 4.16 18.83 -3.47
C TYR A 96 4.14 17.55 -4.29
N MET A 97 3.54 16.50 -3.75
CA MET A 97 3.34 15.23 -4.46
C MET A 97 2.03 14.57 -4.06
N ASP A 98 1.25 14.21 -5.06
CA ASP A 98 0.08 13.35 -4.97
C ASP A 98 0.38 12.01 -5.62
N GLY A 99 0.04 10.92 -4.95
CA GLY A 99 0.05 9.57 -5.50
C GLY A 99 -1.30 8.90 -5.29
N LYS A 100 -1.74 8.09 -6.23
CA LYS A 100 -2.93 7.23 -6.05
C LYS A 100 -2.66 5.85 -6.62
N GLN A 101 -3.20 4.83 -5.95
CA GLN A 101 -3.09 3.44 -6.40
C GLN A 101 -4.32 2.66 -5.98
N TYR A 102 -4.93 1.94 -6.92
CA TYR A 102 -6.03 1.00 -6.69
C TYR A 102 -5.82 -0.25 -7.53
N ILE A 103 -6.08 -1.42 -6.96
CA ILE A 103 -6.17 -2.68 -7.68
C ILE A 103 -7.60 -3.19 -7.56
N TYR A 104 -8.35 -3.05 -8.64
CA TYR A 104 -9.70 -3.62 -8.77
C TYR A 104 -9.58 -5.08 -9.17
N SER A 105 -10.37 -5.93 -8.53
CA SER A 105 -10.27 -7.37 -8.77
C SER A 105 -11.65 -8.01 -8.95
N VAL A 106 -11.71 -8.94 -9.91
CA VAL A 106 -12.84 -9.85 -10.11
C VAL A 106 -12.31 -11.26 -9.96
N GLN A 107 -12.86 -12.02 -9.01
CA GLN A 107 -12.52 -13.44 -8.81
C GLN A 107 -13.73 -14.31 -9.05
N LEU A 108 -13.52 -15.42 -9.75
CA LEU A 108 -14.50 -16.51 -9.89
C LEU A 108 -13.85 -17.83 -9.50
N GLY A 109 -14.62 -18.73 -8.89
CA GLY A 109 -14.12 -20.03 -8.51
C GLY A 109 -15.20 -21.03 -8.20
N LEU A 110 -14.77 -22.29 -8.17
CA LEU A 110 -15.59 -23.45 -7.87
C LEU A 110 -15.04 -24.17 -6.66
N THR A 111 -15.92 -24.50 -5.72
CA THR A 111 -15.63 -25.41 -4.61
C THR A 111 -16.35 -26.72 -4.85
N TYR A 112 -15.63 -27.83 -4.65
CA TYR A 112 -16.21 -29.19 -4.68
C TYR A 112 -16.06 -29.86 -3.32
N LYS A 113 -17.17 -30.40 -2.80
CA LYS A 113 -17.18 -31.21 -1.59
C LYS A 113 -16.69 -32.61 -1.92
N ILE A 114 -15.44 -32.93 -1.60
CA ILE A 114 -14.80 -34.21 -1.89
C ILE A 114 -15.34 -35.31 -0.96
N THR A 115 -15.43 -34.96 0.33
CA THR A 115 -16.00 -35.80 1.38
C THR A 115 -16.87 -34.95 2.32
N ASP A 116 -17.48 -35.54 3.33
CA ASP A 116 -18.25 -34.79 4.34
C ASP A 116 -17.38 -33.84 5.18
N TRP A 117 -16.09 -34.09 5.23
CA TRP A 117 -15.13 -33.30 6.02
C TRP A 117 -14.11 -32.53 5.18
N LEU A 118 -14.04 -32.76 3.84
CA LEU A 118 -13.03 -32.14 2.97
C LEU A 118 -13.68 -31.49 1.75
N SER A 119 -13.32 -30.24 1.50
CA SER A 119 -13.68 -29.50 0.28
C SER A 119 -12.43 -28.90 -0.37
N ALA A 120 -12.43 -28.80 -1.70
CA ALA A 120 -11.37 -28.15 -2.48
C ALA A 120 -11.95 -27.03 -3.33
N PHE A 121 -11.18 -25.95 -3.43
CA PHE A 121 -11.48 -24.76 -4.22
C PHE A 121 -10.45 -24.60 -5.34
N ALA A 122 -10.91 -24.19 -6.52
CA ALA A 122 -10.06 -23.68 -7.60
C ALA A 122 -10.74 -22.49 -8.27
N GLY A 123 -9.97 -21.45 -8.54
CA GLY A 123 -10.47 -20.22 -9.16
C GLY A 123 -9.38 -19.37 -9.75
N GLY A 124 -9.77 -18.20 -10.23
CA GLY A 124 -8.86 -17.21 -10.77
C GLY A 124 -9.37 -15.79 -10.52
N ARG A 125 -8.44 -14.88 -10.36
CA ARG A 125 -8.69 -13.46 -10.12
C ARG A 125 -8.01 -12.61 -11.19
N MET A 126 -8.81 -11.81 -11.91
CA MET A 126 -8.32 -10.73 -12.76
C MET A 126 -8.10 -9.49 -11.90
N ASN A 127 -6.95 -8.87 -12.04
CA ASN A 127 -6.55 -7.66 -11.34
C ASN A 127 -6.32 -6.54 -12.35
N TYR A 128 -6.92 -5.38 -12.10
CA TYR A 128 -6.71 -4.17 -12.87
C TYR A 128 -6.13 -3.09 -11.96
N PHE A 129 -4.88 -2.72 -12.24
CA PHE A 129 -4.21 -1.61 -11.58
C PHE A 129 -4.56 -0.29 -12.27
N THR A 130 -4.89 0.73 -11.49
CA THR A 130 -4.95 2.11 -11.92
C THR A 130 -4.35 3.01 -10.85
N GLY A 131 -3.49 3.91 -11.27
CA GLY A 131 -2.76 4.77 -10.37
C GLY A 131 -2.13 5.94 -11.08
N GLY A 132 -1.14 6.55 -10.42
CA GLY A 132 -0.33 7.60 -11.00
C GLY A 132 0.20 8.56 -9.97
N TYR A 133 1.03 9.45 -10.46
CA TYR A 133 1.70 10.48 -9.69
C TYR A 133 1.45 11.84 -10.32
N LYS A 134 1.22 12.84 -9.47
CA LYS A 134 1.16 14.24 -9.84
C LYS A 134 1.93 15.06 -8.83
N GLY A 135 2.81 15.91 -9.30
CA GLY A 135 3.62 16.73 -8.41
C GLY A 135 4.32 17.86 -9.15
N ALA A 136 4.78 18.80 -8.37
CA ALA A 136 5.66 19.86 -8.83
C ALA A 136 6.73 20.15 -7.78
N LEU A 137 7.88 20.59 -8.26
CA LEU A 137 8.95 21.11 -7.45
C LEU A 137 9.48 22.37 -8.15
N ASN A 138 9.64 23.46 -7.40
CA ASN A 138 10.21 24.70 -7.90
C ASN A 138 11.20 25.26 -6.89
N ALA A 139 12.46 25.48 -7.34
CA ALA A 139 13.45 26.25 -6.62
C ALA A 139 13.72 27.55 -7.38
N SER A 140 13.49 28.69 -6.74
CA SER A 140 13.65 30.02 -7.35
C SER A 140 14.59 30.90 -6.54
N ALA A 141 15.41 31.71 -7.21
CA ALA A 141 16.35 32.64 -6.57
C ALA A 141 15.61 33.57 -5.61
N ALA A 142 16.01 33.60 -4.34
CA ALA A 142 15.47 34.49 -3.30
C ALA A 142 16.23 35.79 -3.21
N VAL A 143 17.44 35.84 -3.74
CA VAL A 143 18.33 37.01 -3.85
C VAL A 143 18.97 37.01 -5.24
N ASP A 144 19.54 38.17 -5.65
CA ASP A 144 20.34 38.21 -6.86
C ASP A 144 21.62 37.36 -6.67
N LEU A 145 21.80 36.33 -7.55
CA LEU A 145 22.92 35.40 -7.47
C LEU A 145 24.05 35.89 -8.40
N PRO A 146 25.20 36.29 -7.88
CA PRO A 146 26.32 36.79 -8.71
C PRO A 146 26.85 35.68 -9.60
N LEU A 147 27.12 36.00 -10.87
CA LEU A 147 27.74 35.08 -11.83
C LEU A 147 29.26 35.31 -11.89
N PRO A 148 30.07 34.22 -12.00
CA PRO A 148 31.52 34.34 -12.11
C PRO A 148 31.98 35.17 -13.32
N THR A 149 31.18 35.24 -14.37
CA THR A 149 31.45 35.98 -15.62
C THR A 149 30.99 37.44 -15.57
N GLY A 150 30.49 37.93 -14.42
CA GLY A 150 29.86 39.24 -14.26
C GLY A 150 28.35 39.19 -14.52
N GLY A 151 27.61 40.10 -13.84
CA GLY A 151 26.16 40.10 -13.79
C GLY A 151 25.61 39.23 -12.66
N ALA A 152 24.28 39.03 -12.63
CA ALA A 152 23.59 38.21 -11.64
C ALA A 152 22.37 37.49 -12.23
N ILE A 153 21.98 36.39 -11.65
CA ILE A 153 20.67 35.76 -11.85
C ILE A 153 19.69 36.53 -10.97
N PRO A 154 18.64 37.16 -11.55
CA PRO A 154 17.71 38.00 -10.79
C PRO A 154 16.87 37.19 -9.80
N VAL A 155 16.43 37.85 -8.72
CA VAL A 155 15.40 37.32 -7.80
C VAL A 155 14.18 36.82 -8.60
N GLY A 156 13.62 35.69 -8.18
CA GLY A 156 12.44 35.07 -8.78
C GLY A 156 12.74 34.20 -10.01
N THR A 157 14.01 34.16 -10.47
CA THR A 157 14.39 33.25 -11.58
C THR A 157 14.28 31.77 -11.13
N GLU A 158 13.63 30.94 -11.90
CA GLU A 158 13.60 29.49 -11.66
C GLU A 158 15.01 28.91 -11.85
N LEU A 159 15.52 28.25 -10.82
CA LEU A 159 16.81 27.55 -10.83
C LEU A 159 16.63 26.08 -11.20
N ILE A 160 15.62 25.44 -10.62
CA ILE A 160 15.21 24.07 -10.89
C ILE A 160 13.68 24.02 -10.86
N GLY A 161 13.08 23.42 -11.88
CA GLY A 161 11.65 23.15 -11.95
C GLY A 161 11.40 21.71 -12.39
N ILE A 162 10.49 21.01 -11.69
CA ILE A 162 10.00 19.69 -12.06
C ILE A 162 8.48 19.76 -12.07
N ASP A 163 7.86 19.29 -13.17
CA ASP A 163 6.42 19.08 -13.25
C ASP A 163 6.13 17.68 -13.77
N LEU A 164 5.27 16.96 -13.04
CA LEU A 164 4.87 15.59 -13.39
C LEU A 164 3.36 15.43 -13.29
N ASP A 165 2.73 14.86 -14.35
CA ASP A 165 1.37 14.33 -14.35
C ASP A 165 1.37 13.03 -15.18
N CYS A 166 1.51 11.90 -14.47
CA CYS A 166 1.62 10.56 -15.03
C CYS A 166 0.55 9.66 -14.44
N SER A 167 -0.34 9.15 -15.27
CA SER A 167 -1.26 8.08 -14.94
C SER A 167 -0.66 6.72 -15.32
N GLN A 168 -1.06 5.67 -14.61
CA GLN A 168 -0.52 4.33 -14.81
C GLN A 168 -1.65 3.30 -14.79
N THR A 169 -1.56 2.30 -15.67
CA THR A 169 -2.52 1.18 -15.73
C THR A 169 -1.80 -0.13 -15.97
N GLY A 170 -2.41 -1.23 -15.54
CA GLY A 170 -1.87 -2.57 -15.76
C GLY A 170 -2.88 -3.66 -15.46
N TRP A 171 -2.64 -4.87 -16.01
CA TRP A 171 -3.47 -6.04 -15.80
C TRP A 171 -2.63 -7.20 -15.33
N GLY A 172 -3.20 -8.03 -14.43
CA GLY A 172 -2.58 -9.24 -13.96
C GLY A 172 -3.62 -10.32 -13.65
N PHE A 173 -3.23 -11.59 -13.71
CA PHE A 173 -4.08 -12.73 -13.39
C PHE A 173 -3.46 -13.56 -12.27
N THR A 174 -4.26 -13.86 -11.24
CA THR A 174 -3.87 -14.66 -10.07
C THR A 174 -4.70 -15.96 -10.08
N PRO A 175 -4.13 -17.12 -10.38
CA PRO A 175 -4.75 -18.40 -10.04
C PRO A 175 -4.86 -18.56 -8.52
N VAL A 176 -5.93 -19.24 -8.06
CA VAL A 176 -6.18 -19.46 -6.62
C VAL A 176 -6.63 -20.90 -6.41
N ILE A 177 -6.02 -21.58 -5.45
CA ILE A 177 -6.45 -22.91 -4.99
C ILE A 177 -6.64 -22.90 -3.47
N GLY A 178 -7.50 -23.76 -2.96
CA GLY A 178 -7.76 -23.86 -1.53
C GLY A 178 -8.28 -25.22 -1.11
N LEU A 179 -8.11 -25.52 0.17
CA LEU A 179 -8.64 -26.71 0.83
C LEU A 179 -9.24 -26.31 2.17
N ASP A 180 -10.39 -26.90 2.49
CA ASP A 180 -11.03 -26.76 3.79
C ASP A 180 -11.36 -28.14 4.35
N ALA A 181 -10.98 -28.38 5.61
CA ALA A 181 -11.25 -29.61 6.34
C ALA A 181 -11.97 -29.33 7.65
N LYS A 182 -13.08 -30.03 7.90
CA LYS A 182 -13.90 -29.88 9.12
C LYS A 182 -13.95 -31.18 9.91
N PHE A 183 -13.44 -31.16 11.15
CA PHE A 183 -13.41 -32.28 12.08
C PHE A 183 -14.20 -31.93 13.36
N GLY A 184 -15.50 -32.17 13.34
CA GLY A 184 -16.39 -31.79 14.45
C GLY A 184 -16.35 -30.26 14.69
N LYS A 185 -15.74 -29.84 15.80
CA LYS A 185 -15.61 -28.43 16.20
C LYS A 185 -14.38 -27.71 15.60
N LEU A 186 -13.47 -28.43 14.97
CA LEU A 186 -12.25 -27.89 14.36
C LEU A 186 -12.46 -27.73 12.86
N THR A 187 -12.18 -26.54 12.35
CA THR A 187 -12.08 -26.25 10.91
C THR A 187 -10.66 -25.82 10.60
N ILE A 188 -10.05 -26.40 9.58
CA ILE A 188 -8.72 -26.00 9.08
C ILE A 188 -8.88 -25.60 7.63
N GLY A 189 -8.33 -24.45 7.24
CA GLY A 189 -8.30 -23.96 5.88
C GLY A 189 -6.88 -23.69 5.41
N ALA A 190 -6.60 -23.94 4.13
CA ALA A 190 -5.37 -23.53 3.47
C ALA A 190 -5.70 -22.96 2.09
N LYS A 191 -5.08 -21.85 1.73
CA LYS A 191 -5.25 -21.20 0.43
C LYS A 191 -3.88 -20.80 -0.12
N TYR A 192 -3.69 -21.01 -1.41
CA TYR A 192 -2.54 -20.51 -2.14
C TYR A 192 -3.00 -19.67 -3.33
N GLU A 193 -2.53 -18.43 -3.35
CA GLU A 193 -2.68 -17.48 -4.45
C GLU A 193 -1.35 -17.40 -5.19
N PHE A 194 -1.36 -17.73 -6.48
CA PHE A 194 -0.15 -17.66 -7.29
C PHE A 194 0.21 -16.20 -7.57
N LYS A 195 1.50 -15.95 -7.79
CA LYS A 195 1.99 -14.64 -8.21
C LYS A 195 1.28 -14.18 -9.48
N ALA A 196 0.82 -12.94 -9.51
CA ALA A 196 0.38 -12.29 -10.74
C ALA A 196 1.49 -11.39 -11.28
N ASN A 197 1.96 -11.65 -12.49
CA ASN A 197 2.78 -10.70 -13.20
C ASN A 197 1.87 -9.51 -13.58
N LEU A 198 2.19 -8.35 -13.03
CA LEU A 198 1.45 -7.12 -13.27
C LEU A 198 2.46 -6.05 -13.65
N ASN A 199 2.52 -5.74 -14.95
CA ASN A 199 3.30 -4.64 -15.46
C ASN A 199 2.39 -3.41 -15.57
N ILE A 200 2.89 -2.28 -15.10
CA ILE A 200 2.19 -0.99 -15.19
C ILE A 200 2.84 -0.14 -16.25
N GLU A 201 2.02 0.43 -17.12
CA GLU A 201 2.43 1.30 -18.22
C GLU A 201 2.10 2.75 -17.91
N ASN A 202 3.06 3.63 -18.17
CA ASN A 202 2.91 5.07 -18.01
C ASN A 202 2.10 5.70 -19.15
N ASN A 203 1.10 6.50 -18.79
CA ASN A 203 0.42 7.43 -19.69
C ASN A 203 0.67 8.85 -19.17
N THR A 204 1.76 9.44 -19.63
CA THR A 204 2.30 10.70 -19.12
C THR A 204 1.80 11.87 -19.93
N LYS A 205 1.24 12.87 -19.26
CA LYS A 205 0.75 14.12 -19.84
C LYS A 205 1.76 15.25 -19.69
N ILE A 206 2.42 15.30 -18.54
CA ILE A 206 3.46 16.29 -18.21
C ILE A 206 4.63 15.53 -17.60
N ASN A 207 5.81 15.78 -18.12
CA ASN A 207 7.07 15.28 -17.60
C ASN A 207 8.16 16.26 -18.01
N SER A 208 8.49 17.18 -17.13
CA SER A 208 9.40 18.29 -17.41
C SER A 208 10.37 18.42 -16.27
N LEU A 209 11.66 18.44 -16.59
CA LEU A 209 12.77 18.77 -15.73
C LEU A 209 13.53 19.96 -16.33
N ARG A 210 13.45 21.08 -15.68
CA ARG A 210 14.11 22.34 -16.08
C ARG A 210 15.20 22.66 -15.07
N MET A 211 16.39 22.97 -15.56
CA MET A 211 17.52 23.42 -14.77
C MET A 211 18.12 24.65 -15.45
N ILE A 212 18.43 25.68 -14.63
CA ILE A 212 19.06 26.89 -15.16
C ILE A 212 20.35 26.55 -15.91
N GLY A 213 20.50 27.09 -17.12
CA GLY A 213 21.67 26.84 -17.96
C GLY A 213 21.71 25.49 -18.67
N ALA A 214 20.69 24.65 -18.54
CA ALA A 214 20.57 23.39 -19.23
C ALA A 214 19.28 23.32 -20.12
N PRO A 215 19.27 22.54 -21.20
CA PRO A 215 18.05 22.25 -21.94
C PRO A 215 17.02 21.54 -21.05
N GLU A 216 15.75 21.77 -21.32
CA GLU A 216 14.67 21.02 -20.71
C GLU A 216 14.79 19.53 -21.04
N SER A 217 14.53 18.68 -20.06
CA SER A 217 14.58 17.22 -20.17
C SER A 217 13.39 16.57 -19.50
N GLU A 218 13.32 15.25 -19.52
CA GLU A 218 12.27 14.45 -18.88
C GLU A 218 12.84 13.53 -17.82
N LEU A 219 12.01 13.17 -16.84
CA LEU A 219 12.33 12.11 -15.88
C LEU A 219 12.18 10.75 -16.59
N GLU A 220 13.26 10.00 -16.74
CA GLU A 220 13.32 8.77 -17.55
C GLU A 220 12.26 7.73 -17.13
N ASP A 221 12.12 7.50 -15.82
CA ASP A 221 11.20 6.50 -15.27
C ASP A 221 9.73 6.84 -15.50
N TYR A 222 9.42 8.09 -15.85
CA TYR A 222 8.05 8.59 -16.05
C TYR A 222 7.75 8.94 -17.50
N LYS A 223 8.61 8.59 -18.45
CA LYS A 223 8.32 8.78 -19.87
C LYS A 223 7.07 7.99 -20.29
N HIS A 224 6.36 8.55 -21.24
CA HIS A 224 5.18 7.90 -21.80
C HIS A 224 5.52 6.53 -22.39
N GLY A 225 4.70 5.49 -22.11
CA GLY A 225 4.88 4.13 -22.59
C GLY A 225 5.94 3.31 -21.81
N VAL A 226 6.66 3.90 -20.83
CA VAL A 226 7.54 3.12 -19.96
C VAL A 226 6.71 2.11 -19.18
N ASN A 227 7.18 0.86 -19.20
CA ASN A 227 6.51 -0.27 -18.56
C ASN A 227 7.35 -0.78 -17.40
N THR A 228 6.73 -0.90 -16.22
CA THR A 228 7.44 -1.20 -14.97
C THR A 228 6.78 -2.36 -14.26
N PRO A 229 7.55 -3.35 -13.74
CA PRO A 229 7.00 -4.42 -12.90
C PRO A 229 6.37 -3.87 -11.62
N ASN A 230 5.17 -4.37 -11.31
CA ASN A 230 4.46 -4.11 -10.06
C ASN A 230 3.63 -5.35 -9.70
N ASP A 231 4.32 -6.50 -9.63
CA ASP A 231 3.72 -7.82 -9.45
C ASP A 231 2.93 -7.91 -8.14
N ILE A 232 1.87 -8.71 -8.17
CA ILE A 232 1.19 -9.14 -6.93
C ILE A 232 1.90 -10.40 -6.44
N PRO A 233 2.46 -10.42 -5.22
CA PRO A 233 3.19 -11.57 -4.70
C PRO A 233 2.33 -12.82 -4.59
N ALA A 234 2.94 -13.99 -4.66
CA ALA A 234 2.27 -15.21 -4.25
C ALA A 234 1.98 -15.16 -2.75
N MET A 235 0.85 -15.74 -2.33
CA MET A 235 0.43 -15.76 -0.92
C MET A 235 0.00 -17.16 -0.51
N LEU A 236 0.54 -17.63 0.61
CA LEU A 236 0.05 -18.79 1.34
C LEU A 236 -0.72 -18.31 2.56
N SER A 237 -1.96 -18.77 2.74
CA SER A 237 -2.74 -18.59 3.96
C SER A 237 -3.06 -19.95 4.57
N VAL A 238 -2.88 -20.10 5.88
CA VAL A 238 -3.30 -21.29 6.63
C VAL A 238 -4.02 -20.82 7.89
N ALA A 239 -5.19 -21.39 8.16
CA ALA A 239 -6.03 -21.01 9.29
C ALA A 239 -6.58 -22.23 10.01
N ALA A 240 -6.82 -22.08 11.32
CA ALA A 240 -7.55 -23.02 12.13
C ALA A 240 -8.56 -22.29 13.00
N ALA A 241 -9.81 -22.76 13.03
CA ALA A 241 -10.86 -22.23 13.89
C ALA A 241 -11.45 -23.35 14.75
N TYR A 242 -11.71 -23.06 16.02
CA TYR A 242 -12.26 -24.03 16.97
C TYR A 242 -13.46 -23.46 17.74
N GLU A 243 -14.52 -24.25 17.79
CA GLU A 243 -15.74 -23.95 18.55
C GLU A 243 -15.60 -24.48 19.98
N PHE A 244 -15.12 -23.66 20.92
CA PHE A 244 -14.96 -24.05 22.32
C PHE A 244 -16.31 -24.32 22.98
N LEU A 245 -17.25 -23.41 22.76
CA LEU A 245 -18.65 -23.47 23.22
C LEU A 245 -19.57 -23.16 22.03
N PRO A 246 -20.86 -23.52 22.10
CA PRO A 246 -21.82 -23.16 21.05
C PRO A 246 -21.91 -21.64 20.77
N VAL A 247 -21.49 -20.81 21.73
CA VAL A 247 -21.51 -19.35 21.63
C VAL A 247 -20.12 -18.71 21.55
N LEU A 248 -19.05 -19.51 21.59
CA LEU A 248 -17.69 -19.01 21.65
C LEU A 248 -16.77 -19.78 20.70
N ARG A 249 -16.17 -19.08 19.77
CA ARG A 249 -15.18 -19.62 18.81
C ARG A 249 -13.96 -18.72 18.71
N ALA A 250 -12.82 -19.31 18.44
CA ALA A 250 -11.58 -18.60 18.18
C ALA A 250 -10.90 -19.14 16.94
N SER A 251 -10.07 -18.32 16.32
CA SER A 251 -9.28 -18.67 15.16
C SER A 251 -7.87 -18.16 15.29
N VAL A 252 -6.95 -18.85 14.62
CA VAL A 252 -5.58 -18.43 14.37
C VAL A 252 -5.32 -18.58 12.89
N GLU A 253 -4.53 -17.66 12.33
CA GLU A 253 -4.23 -17.65 10.92
C GLU A 253 -2.79 -17.18 10.69
N TYR A 254 -2.14 -17.73 9.67
CA TYR A 254 -0.83 -17.34 9.22
C TYR A 254 -0.88 -17.04 7.72
N HIS A 255 -0.30 -15.90 7.34
CA HIS A 255 -0.07 -15.53 5.96
C HIS A 255 1.42 -15.39 5.68
N PHE A 256 1.85 -15.87 4.54
CA PHE A 256 3.16 -15.63 3.97
C PHE A 256 3.00 -15.03 2.58
N TYR A 257 3.62 -13.88 2.36
CA TYR A 257 3.70 -13.22 1.05
C TYR A 257 5.11 -13.35 0.51
N ASP A 258 5.25 -13.87 -0.71
CA ASP A 258 6.53 -14.03 -1.39
C ASP A 258 6.94 -12.73 -2.13
N ASP A 259 6.98 -11.62 -1.38
CA ASP A 259 7.30 -10.29 -1.90
C ASP A 259 8.68 -10.23 -2.56
N LYS A 260 9.63 -11.00 -2.04
CA LYS A 260 11.01 -11.06 -2.52
C LYS A 260 11.12 -11.56 -3.97
N ASN A 261 10.12 -12.33 -4.41
CA ASN A 261 10.02 -12.89 -5.77
C ASN A 261 8.97 -12.19 -6.64
N ALA A 262 8.35 -11.12 -6.14
CA ALA A 262 7.41 -10.28 -6.88
C ALA A 262 8.14 -9.06 -7.46
N GLY A 263 8.17 -8.91 -8.78
CA GLY A 263 8.86 -7.80 -9.43
C GLY A 263 8.31 -6.45 -9.01
N MET A 264 9.19 -5.54 -8.61
CA MET A 264 8.90 -4.15 -8.26
C MET A 264 9.75 -3.20 -9.10
N ALA A 265 9.30 -1.96 -9.24
CA ALA A 265 10.06 -0.90 -9.91
C ALA A 265 11.51 -0.84 -9.40
N GLY A 266 12.47 -0.72 -10.33
CA GLY A 266 13.89 -0.70 -9.99
C GLY A 266 14.45 -1.99 -9.37
N GLY A 267 13.68 -3.09 -9.35
CA GLY A 267 14.09 -4.34 -8.72
C GLY A 267 14.14 -4.27 -7.19
N LYS A 268 13.40 -3.36 -6.59
CA LYS A 268 13.37 -3.05 -5.17
C LYS A 268 13.12 -4.26 -4.25
N GLN A 269 12.35 -5.25 -4.71
CA GLN A 269 12.09 -6.48 -3.96
C GLN A 269 13.35 -7.27 -3.59
N LYS A 270 14.45 -7.09 -4.33
CA LYS A 270 15.72 -7.78 -4.07
C LYS A 270 16.38 -7.34 -2.76
N PHE A 271 16.02 -6.17 -2.28
CA PHE A 271 16.52 -5.60 -1.02
C PHE A 271 15.73 -6.06 0.20
N LEU A 272 14.63 -6.79 0.04
CA LEU A 272 13.96 -7.45 1.16
C LEU A 272 14.83 -8.60 1.69
N THR A 273 14.93 -8.75 3.01
CA THR A 273 15.67 -9.85 3.65
C THR A 273 14.89 -11.16 3.57
N LYS A 274 13.57 -11.09 3.63
CA LYS A 274 12.60 -12.20 3.55
C LYS A 274 11.28 -11.72 2.96
N GLY A 275 10.35 -12.62 2.69
CA GLY A 275 8.95 -12.28 2.39
C GLY A 275 8.21 -11.83 3.64
N THR A 276 7.06 -11.18 3.46
CA THR A 276 6.21 -10.70 4.57
C THR A 276 5.52 -11.85 5.27
N ASN A 277 5.51 -11.80 6.60
CA ASN A 277 4.81 -12.76 7.46
C ASN A 277 3.74 -12.04 8.27
N GLU A 278 2.54 -12.62 8.32
CA GLU A 278 1.45 -12.14 9.16
C GLU A 278 0.93 -13.25 10.05
N TYR A 279 0.73 -12.93 11.32
CA TYR A 279 0.17 -13.82 12.34
C TYR A 279 -1.08 -13.18 12.90
N LEU A 280 -2.21 -13.90 12.82
CA LEU A 280 -3.51 -13.38 13.21
C LEU A 280 -4.14 -14.30 14.26
N ALA A 281 -4.89 -13.69 15.19
CA ALA A 281 -5.75 -14.41 16.11
C ALA A 281 -7.05 -13.64 16.30
N GLY A 282 -8.15 -14.36 16.42
CA GLY A 282 -9.47 -13.76 16.59
C GLY A 282 -10.37 -14.58 17.49
N ILE A 283 -11.35 -13.90 18.08
CA ILE A 283 -12.38 -14.49 18.92
C ILE A 283 -13.75 -13.92 18.53
N GLU A 284 -14.76 -14.77 18.54
CA GLU A 284 -16.14 -14.39 18.35
C GLU A 284 -17.00 -14.95 19.48
N TRP A 285 -17.88 -14.11 20.00
CA TRP A 285 -18.81 -14.44 21.10
C TRP A 285 -20.23 -14.04 20.75
N ASP A 286 -21.14 -15.02 20.71
CA ASP A 286 -22.56 -14.81 20.55
C ASP A 286 -23.14 -14.41 21.91
N VAL A 287 -23.19 -13.09 22.17
CA VAL A 287 -23.63 -12.50 23.45
C VAL A 287 -25.10 -12.80 23.71
N ILE A 288 -25.89 -12.67 22.64
CA ILE A 288 -27.32 -13.04 22.58
C ILE A 288 -27.62 -13.63 21.19
N LYS A 289 -28.77 -14.25 21.00
CA LYS A 289 -29.17 -14.90 19.74
C LYS A 289 -28.98 -14.05 18.47
N ARG A 290 -29.03 -12.72 18.60
CA ARG A 290 -28.98 -11.79 17.47
C ARG A 290 -27.73 -10.93 17.43
N LEU A 291 -26.85 -11.04 18.43
CA LEU A 291 -25.65 -10.21 18.51
C LEU A 291 -24.41 -11.06 18.76
N THR A 292 -23.49 -11.03 17.81
CA THR A 292 -22.13 -11.57 17.96
C THR A 292 -21.17 -10.40 18.09
N LEU A 293 -20.28 -10.42 19.06
CA LEU A 293 -19.12 -9.53 19.17
C LEU A 293 -17.87 -10.26 18.72
N SER A 294 -16.95 -9.53 18.14
CA SER A 294 -15.65 -10.08 17.71
C SER A 294 -14.50 -9.15 18.09
N GLY A 295 -13.34 -9.74 18.30
CA GLY A 295 -12.08 -9.04 18.48
C GLY A 295 -10.93 -9.83 17.89
N GLY A 296 -9.89 -9.14 17.44
CA GLY A 296 -8.75 -9.78 16.84
C GLY A 296 -7.48 -8.94 16.88
N VAL A 297 -6.38 -9.62 16.67
CA VAL A 297 -5.03 -9.03 16.60
C VAL A 297 -4.31 -9.60 15.38
N GLN A 298 -3.48 -8.77 14.75
CA GLN A 298 -2.60 -9.14 13.65
C GLN A 298 -1.22 -8.56 13.91
N PHE A 299 -0.17 -9.34 13.67
CA PHE A 299 1.22 -8.92 13.64
C PHE A 299 1.75 -9.07 12.22
N THR A 300 2.42 -8.05 11.71
CA THR A 300 2.99 -8.03 10.35
C THR A 300 4.48 -7.72 10.41
N ASP A 301 5.31 -8.60 9.83
CA ASP A 301 6.77 -8.53 9.76
C ASP A 301 7.19 -8.57 8.29
N TYR A 302 7.72 -7.44 7.77
CA TYR A 302 7.99 -7.21 6.35
C TYR A 302 9.39 -7.62 5.86
N GLY A 303 10.31 -7.97 6.72
CA GLY A 303 11.69 -8.26 6.31
C GLY A 303 12.41 -7.08 5.68
N LEU A 304 12.30 -5.91 6.28
CA LEU A 304 12.79 -4.64 5.76
C LEU A 304 14.31 -4.51 5.77
N SER A 305 14.84 -3.65 4.91
CA SER A 305 16.23 -3.17 4.92
C SER A 305 16.30 -1.71 4.52
N ASP A 306 17.41 -1.03 4.79
CA ASP A 306 17.61 0.38 4.44
C ASP A 306 17.51 0.60 2.93
N ASP A 307 18.04 -0.31 2.11
CA ASP A 307 18.00 -0.22 0.65
C ASP A 307 16.58 -0.41 0.10
N TYR A 308 15.70 -1.11 0.83
CA TYR A 308 14.28 -1.24 0.47
C TYR A 308 13.50 0.04 0.73
N GLN A 309 13.82 0.79 1.78
CA GLN A 309 13.06 1.98 2.17
C GLN A 309 13.32 3.18 1.26
N SER A 310 12.25 3.79 0.79
CA SER A 310 12.27 5.04 0.03
C SER A 310 11.07 5.92 0.39
N ASP A 311 11.19 7.22 0.22
CA ASP A 311 10.16 8.20 0.58
C ASP A 311 8.82 7.95 -0.11
N THR A 312 8.86 7.52 -1.38
CA THR A 312 7.66 7.22 -2.17
C THR A 312 7.01 5.87 -1.82
N SER A 313 7.79 4.97 -1.18
CA SER A 313 7.33 3.60 -0.90
C SER A 313 8.12 3.00 0.25
N PHE A 314 7.66 3.20 1.47
CA PHE A 314 8.21 2.57 2.67
C PHE A 314 7.18 1.73 3.40
N SER A 315 7.66 0.75 4.15
CA SER A 315 6.88 -0.10 5.03
C SER A 315 7.44 -0.07 6.44
N CYS A 316 6.62 -0.41 7.42
CA CYS A 316 7.00 -0.49 8.83
C CYS A 316 6.33 -1.73 9.43
N ASP A 317 7.06 -2.50 10.23
CA ASP A 317 6.48 -3.61 10.96
C ASP A 317 5.37 -3.11 11.88
N SER A 318 4.37 -3.94 12.15
CA SER A 318 3.19 -3.45 12.81
C SER A 318 2.40 -4.50 13.55
N TYR A 319 1.55 -4.03 14.47
CA TYR A 319 0.44 -4.81 14.97
C TYR A 319 -0.88 -4.05 14.79
N SER A 320 -1.92 -4.79 14.47
CA SER A 320 -3.27 -4.26 14.32
C SER A 320 -4.19 -4.85 15.38
N LEU A 321 -5.14 -4.04 15.86
CA LEU A 321 -6.22 -4.47 16.71
C LEU A 321 -7.54 -4.21 16.01
N GLY A 322 -8.45 -5.17 16.04
CA GLY A 322 -9.77 -5.08 15.42
C GLY A 322 -10.88 -5.44 16.40
N VAL A 323 -11.98 -4.75 16.27
CA VAL A 323 -13.24 -5.07 16.98
C VAL A 323 -14.39 -5.05 16.00
N GLY A 324 -15.40 -5.89 16.24
CA GLY A 324 -16.55 -5.99 15.36
C GLY A 324 -17.81 -6.44 16.06
N ALA A 325 -18.92 -6.22 15.38
CA ALA A 325 -20.23 -6.68 15.81
C ALA A 325 -21.05 -7.15 14.60
N LYS A 326 -21.73 -8.28 14.74
CA LYS A 326 -22.72 -8.78 13.79
C LYS A 326 -24.10 -8.74 14.45
N LEU A 327 -25.04 -8.05 13.80
CA LEU A 327 -26.42 -7.99 14.21
C LEU A 327 -27.30 -8.75 13.22
N GLN A 328 -28.00 -9.79 13.68
CA GLN A 328 -28.97 -10.49 12.88
C GLN A 328 -30.25 -9.65 12.77
N LEU A 329 -30.47 -9.05 11.60
CA LEU A 329 -31.66 -8.23 11.30
C LEU A 329 -32.89 -9.10 11.06
N SER A 330 -32.71 -10.26 10.39
CA SER A 330 -33.73 -11.25 10.12
C SER A 330 -33.11 -12.64 10.02
N GLU A 331 -33.91 -13.68 9.77
CA GLU A 331 -33.40 -15.04 9.51
C GLU A 331 -32.46 -15.12 8.28
N ARG A 332 -32.58 -14.16 7.35
CA ARG A 332 -31.84 -14.11 6.09
C ARG A 332 -30.83 -12.98 5.99
N ALA A 333 -30.88 -12.01 6.89
CA ALA A 333 -30.04 -10.82 6.77
C ALA A 333 -29.27 -10.52 8.06
N ASP A 334 -27.96 -10.31 7.91
CA ASP A 334 -27.06 -9.86 8.96
C ASP A 334 -26.42 -8.52 8.57
N LEU A 335 -26.27 -7.63 9.55
CA LEU A 335 -25.49 -6.40 9.46
C LEU A 335 -24.19 -6.59 10.23
N ASN A 336 -23.05 -6.31 9.59
CA ASN A 336 -21.75 -6.36 10.25
C ASN A 336 -21.14 -4.97 10.28
N VAL A 337 -20.51 -4.62 11.38
CA VAL A 337 -19.76 -3.39 11.59
C VAL A 337 -18.40 -3.77 12.16
N GLY A 338 -17.34 -3.15 11.67
CA GLY A 338 -15.97 -3.39 12.14
C GLY A 338 -15.14 -2.13 12.18
N TYR A 339 -14.22 -2.09 13.12
CA TYR A 339 -13.21 -1.07 13.22
C TYR A 339 -11.86 -1.71 13.52
N MET A 340 -10.83 -1.29 12.77
CA MET A 340 -9.46 -1.75 12.95
C MET A 340 -8.52 -0.54 13.00
N TRP A 341 -7.53 -0.60 13.86
CA TRP A 341 -6.41 0.33 13.85
C TRP A 341 -5.09 -0.43 13.90
N THR A 342 -4.09 0.13 13.22
CA THR A 342 -2.74 -0.43 13.14
C THR A 342 -1.76 0.53 13.81
N ASN A 343 -0.92 -0.03 14.68
CA ASN A 343 0.23 0.63 15.27
C ASN A 343 1.47 0.13 14.53
N TYR A 344 2.25 1.05 14.01
CA TYR A 344 3.47 0.77 13.28
C TYR A 344 4.68 1.08 14.14
N GLU A 345 5.72 0.28 14.00
CA GLU A 345 7.05 0.59 14.54
C GLU A 345 7.72 1.61 13.61
N ASP A 346 8.33 2.64 14.17
CA ASP A 346 9.09 3.60 13.38
C ASP A 346 10.30 2.92 12.76
N TYR A 347 10.57 3.19 11.48
CA TYR A 347 11.75 2.68 10.80
C TYR A 347 12.77 3.78 10.61
N THR A 348 13.95 3.64 11.23
CA THR A 348 15.06 4.58 11.09
C THR A 348 16.03 4.09 10.04
N LYS A 349 16.22 4.90 8.98
CA LYS A 349 17.22 4.71 7.94
C LYS A 349 18.31 5.75 8.08
N THR A 350 19.54 5.32 8.35
CA THR A 350 20.72 6.20 8.46
C THR A 350 21.77 5.76 7.44
N GLY A 351 22.32 6.71 6.70
CA GLY A 351 23.32 6.40 5.67
C GLY A 351 24.33 7.51 5.45
N GLN A 352 25.46 7.13 4.85
CA GLN A 352 26.54 8.05 4.45
C GLN A 352 26.29 8.69 3.08
N ASN A 353 25.29 8.21 2.36
CA ASN A 353 24.86 8.74 1.06
C ASN A 353 23.35 9.06 1.12
N TYR A 354 23.03 10.09 1.89
CA TYR A 354 21.66 10.54 2.09
C TYR A 354 21.05 11.00 0.76
N GLN A 355 20.03 10.29 0.29
CA GLN A 355 19.28 10.57 -0.95
C GLN A 355 20.19 10.81 -2.19
N GLY A 356 21.34 10.13 -2.26
CA GLY A 356 22.29 10.27 -3.39
C GLY A 356 23.22 11.46 -3.31
N THR A 357 23.25 12.21 -2.22
CA THR A 357 24.09 13.43 -2.07
C THR A 357 25.53 13.16 -1.64
N ASN A 358 25.88 11.91 -1.29
CA ASN A 358 27.17 11.53 -0.68
C ASN A 358 27.44 12.23 0.68
N LEU A 359 26.39 12.61 1.38
CA LEU A 359 26.45 13.23 2.71
C LEU A 359 25.71 12.33 3.72
N PRO A 360 26.11 12.34 5.00
CA PRO A 360 25.40 11.56 6.02
C PRO A 360 24.05 12.19 6.36
N GLY A 361 23.05 11.35 6.57
CA GLY A 361 21.72 11.78 6.97
C GLY A 361 20.83 10.64 7.42
N THR A 362 19.66 10.98 7.97
CA THR A 362 18.71 10.05 8.58
C THR A 362 17.29 10.40 8.16
N ASN A 363 16.50 9.37 7.84
CA ASN A 363 15.05 9.45 7.74
C ASN A 363 14.43 8.52 8.78
N VAL A 364 13.45 9.02 9.54
CA VAL A 364 12.58 8.19 10.37
C VAL A 364 11.21 8.11 9.68
N TYR A 365 10.84 6.91 9.27
CA TYR A 365 9.56 6.63 8.63
C TYR A 365 8.55 6.17 9.66
N SER A 366 7.37 6.80 9.70
CA SER A 366 6.27 6.42 10.59
C SER A 366 4.94 6.37 9.85
N ARG A 367 3.99 5.59 10.38
CA ARG A 367 2.68 5.39 9.76
C ARG A 367 1.59 5.25 10.82
N THR A 368 0.37 5.58 10.43
CA THR A 368 -0.86 5.19 11.14
C THR A 368 -1.85 4.61 10.14
N ASN A 369 -2.75 3.75 10.60
CA ASN A 369 -3.85 3.26 9.77
C ASN A 369 -5.10 3.03 10.63
N LYS A 370 -6.25 3.48 10.12
CA LYS A 370 -7.56 3.28 10.71
C LYS A 370 -8.53 2.86 9.62
N VAL A 371 -9.24 1.76 9.84
CA VAL A 371 -10.20 1.23 8.88
C VAL A 371 -11.54 1.04 9.58
N PHE A 372 -12.60 1.53 8.96
CA PHE A 372 -13.98 1.29 9.34
C PHE A 372 -14.65 0.47 8.25
N GLY A 373 -15.43 -0.56 8.63
CA GLY A 373 -16.12 -1.44 7.70
C GLY A 373 -17.58 -1.64 8.07
N LEU A 374 -18.43 -1.72 7.05
CA LEU A 374 -19.84 -2.05 7.14
C LEU A 374 -20.19 -3.07 6.07
N SER A 375 -20.95 -4.11 6.40
CA SER A 375 -21.49 -5.04 5.41
C SER A 375 -22.89 -5.51 5.72
N ILE A 376 -23.62 -5.86 4.69
CA ILE A 376 -24.89 -6.57 4.74
C ILE A 376 -24.71 -7.92 4.06
N ASP A 377 -25.05 -8.98 4.78
CA ASP A 377 -25.08 -10.36 4.31
C ASP A 377 -26.51 -10.82 4.11
N TYR A 378 -26.79 -11.48 2.98
CA TYR A 378 -28.11 -11.99 2.67
C TYR A 378 -28.06 -13.46 2.23
N ARG A 379 -28.96 -14.27 2.80
CA ARG A 379 -29.18 -15.68 2.49
C ARG A 379 -30.53 -15.85 1.80
N PHE A 380 -30.56 -16.33 0.58
CA PHE A 380 -31.80 -16.63 -0.18
C PHE A 380 -32.08 -18.13 -0.26
#